data_146319e0bc602c8251a8cbf6b8ae2332
#
_entry.id   146319e0bc602c8251a8cbf6b8ae2332
#
_cell.length_a   1.000
_cell.length_b   1.000
_cell.length_c   1.000
_cell.angle_alpha   90.00
_cell.angle_beta   90.00
_cell.angle_gamma   90.00
#
_symmetry.space_group_name_H-M   'P 1'
#
loop_
_entity.id
_entity.type
_entity.pdbx_description
1 polymer ?
#
loop_
_entity_poly.entity_id
_entity_poly.type
_entity_poly.pdbx_seq_one_letter_code
_entity_poly.pdbx_strand_id
1 'polypeptide(L)'
;MNFEPFELERLLSDWEQTVEFNFAESGVHPVSLGELLQLSDIDIKEFLETPLNYPEVNGEASLREKIAGFYDGAKLENILVTVGASEANYILANTLLKKGDEIAVMQPTYKQFSGAAKNLGVKVNSFSLEAGNNWALNRQELLDAVNLNTKVISVVNPNNPTGKILSKEEMNAVVSIAQKFDAWLLADEVYSGAERHNVDATQSFFGLYEKVIIVNGLSKAYGLPGLRIGWVVAPENIINELWKRHEYTTVSSSMLGNRLANLALRPDVKRALIARTRDLVDSGFEILQTYLNEIPGIFSVVPPMASALSFTSYNMPINSTELVHKLRREKGILLVPGDCFGLDGHLRISSALPREYLQDGLSKLNEAVRELAH
;
A
#
# COMPACT_ATOMS: atom_id res chain seq x y z
N MET A 1 8.54 28.05 -2.60
CA MET A 1 8.88 26.68 -2.24
C MET A 1 8.65 25.80 -3.46
N ASN A 2 9.65 25.02 -3.91
CA ASN A 2 9.42 24.01 -4.92
C ASN A 2 8.77 22.81 -4.22
N PHE A 3 7.51 22.54 -4.53
CA PHE A 3 6.80 21.36 -4.04
C PHE A 3 7.17 20.20 -4.97
N GLU A 4 7.77 19.14 -4.42
CA GLU A 4 8.17 17.95 -5.19
C GLU A 4 6.90 17.13 -5.51
N PRO A 5 6.60 16.87 -6.80
CA PRO A 5 5.44 16.05 -7.17
C PRO A 5 5.69 14.59 -6.80
N PHE A 6 4.60 13.84 -6.61
CA PHE A 6 4.68 12.39 -6.41
C PHE A 6 4.69 11.72 -7.79
N GLU A 7 5.88 11.38 -8.29
CA GLU A 7 6.11 10.87 -9.65
C GLU A 7 5.23 9.68 -10.03
N LEU A 8 5.09 8.69 -9.12
CA LEU A 8 4.28 7.50 -9.35
C LEU A 8 2.81 7.87 -9.53
N GLU A 9 2.25 8.68 -8.63
CA GLU A 9 0.85 9.10 -8.71
C GLU A 9 0.59 9.99 -9.91
N ARG A 10 1.57 10.80 -10.32
CA ARG A 10 1.50 11.58 -11.54
C ARG A 10 1.43 10.68 -12.78
N LEU A 11 2.29 9.65 -12.85
CA LEU A 11 2.26 8.65 -13.92
C LEU A 11 0.89 7.97 -14.04
N LEU A 12 0.31 7.57 -12.89
CA LEU A 12 -1.03 6.96 -12.86
C LEU A 12 -2.10 7.95 -13.32
N SER A 13 -2.15 9.14 -12.73
CA SER A 13 -3.10 10.19 -13.10
C SER A 13 -3.11 10.51 -14.60
N ASP A 14 -1.93 10.54 -15.21
CA ASP A 14 -1.81 10.88 -16.62
C ASP A 14 -2.29 9.76 -17.56
N TRP A 15 -2.16 8.48 -17.16
CA TRP A 15 -2.26 7.39 -18.12
C TRP A 15 -3.18 6.22 -17.75
N GLU A 16 -3.47 5.97 -16.48
CA GLU A 16 -4.18 4.74 -16.06
C GLU A 16 -5.57 4.55 -16.68
N GLN A 17 -6.25 5.66 -17.04
CA GLN A 17 -7.59 5.64 -17.63
C GLN A 17 -7.57 5.60 -19.17
N THR A 18 -6.40 5.66 -19.82
CA THR A 18 -6.27 5.83 -21.26
C THR A 18 -5.58 4.66 -21.96
N VAL A 19 -5.00 3.74 -21.19
CA VAL A 19 -4.31 2.57 -21.73
C VAL A 19 -5.23 1.37 -21.90
N GLU A 20 -4.89 0.47 -22.80
CA GLU A 20 -5.63 -0.77 -23.00
C GLU A 20 -5.40 -1.76 -21.86
N PHE A 21 -4.14 -1.88 -21.40
CA PHE A 21 -3.76 -2.77 -20.30
C PHE A 21 -3.08 -1.97 -19.18
N ASN A 22 -3.78 -1.86 -18.05
CA ASN A 22 -3.26 -1.21 -16.86
C ASN A 22 -2.75 -2.25 -15.85
N PHE A 23 -1.45 -2.45 -15.82
CA PHE A 23 -0.73 -3.26 -14.83
C PHE A 23 -0.02 -2.42 -13.77
N ALA A 24 -0.32 -1.12 -13.71
CA ALA A 24 0.27 -0.19 -12.77
C ALA A 24 -0.56 -0.02 -11.48
N GLU A 25 -1.87 -0.37 -11.50
CA GLU A 25 -2.72 -0.35 -10.30
C GLU A 25 -2.13 -1.23 -9.20
N SER A 26 -2.20 -0.79 -7.95
CA SER A 26 -1.55 -1.49 -6.84
C SER A 26 -2.49 -2.28 -5.94
N GLY A 27 -3.78 -2.30 -6.26
CA GLY A 27 -4.81 -3.11 -5.59
C GLY A 27 -5.11 -4.41 -6.34
N VAL A 28 -5.94 -5.25 -5.75
CA VAL A 28 -6.60 -6.34 -6.46
C VAL A 28 -7.75 -5.80 -7.30
N HIS A 29 -8.18 -6.54 -8.31
CA HIS A 29 -9.37 -6.18 -9.08
C HIS A 29 -10.55 -5.82 -8.16
N PRO A 30 -11.12 -4.60 -8.28
CA PRO A 30 -12.07 -4.09 -7.31
C PRO A 30 -13.37 -4.89 -7.27
N VAL A 31 -14.00 -4.88 -6.11
CA VAL A 31 -15.35 -5.42 -5.87
C VAL A 31 -16.38 -4.39 -6.33
N SER A 32 -17.41 -4.82 -7.03
CA SER A 32 -18.53 -3.94 -7.38
C SER A 32 -19.44 -3.67 -6.17
N LEU A 33 -20.21 -2.56 -6.22
CA LEU A 33 -21.20 -2.28 -5.18
C LEU A 33 -22.23 -3.43 -5.05
N GLY A 34 -22.65 -3.99 -6.19
CA GLY A 34 -23.60 -5.11 -6.20
C GLY A 34 -23.06 -6.36 -5.49
N GLU A 35 -21.80 -6.74 -5.76
CA GLU A 35 -21.12 -7.85 -5.08
C GLU A 35 -21.00 -7.61 -3.57
N LEU A 36 -20.63 -6.40 -3.15
CA LEU A 36 -20.52 -6.07 -1.72
C LEU A 36 -21.88 -6.16 -1.01
N LEU A 37 -22.96 -5.63 -1.61
CA LEU A 37 -24.31 -5.72 -1.05
C LEU A 37 -24.79 -7.15 -0.99
N GLN A 38 -24.53 -7.97 -2.00
CA GLN A 38 -24.86 -9.40 -2.02
C GLN A 38 -24.11 -10.16 -0.93
N LEU A 39 -22.79 -9.94 -0.78
CA LEU A 39 -21.99 -10.53 0.30
C LEU A 39 -22.49 -10.12 1.69
N SER A 40 -23.06 -8.92 1.79
CA SER A 40 -23.57 -8.37 3.05
C SER A 40 -25.01 -8.75 3.36
N ASP A 41 -25.70 -9.46 2.46
CA ASP A 41 -27.13 -9.78 2.58
C ASP A 41 -28.00 -8.55 2.89
N ILE A 42 -27.72 -7.43 2.18
CA ILE A 42 -28.44 -6.16 2.32
C ILE A 42 -29.35 -5.95 1.11
N ASP A 43 -30.64 -5.69 1.37
CA ASP A 43 -31.56 -5.26 0.31
C ASP A 43 -31.12 -3.88 -0.23
N ILE A 44 -30.93 -3.81 -1.55
CA ILE A 44 -30.59 -2.56 -2.21
C ILE A 44 -31.58 -1.41 -1.89
N LYS A 45 -32.86 -1.73 -1.69
CA LYS A 45 -33.87 -0.72 -1.32
C LYS A 45 -33.58 -0.10 0.04
N GLU A 46 -33.18 -0.94 1.02
CA GLU A 46 -32.78 -0.46 2.34
C GLU A 46 -31.53 0.43 2.24
N PHE A 47 -30.57 0.03 1.41
CA PHE A 47 -29.37 0.81 1.18
C PHE A 47 -29.67 2.18 0.52
N LEU A 48 -30.65 2.25 -0.40
CA LEU A 48 -31.05 3.49 -1.07
C LEU A 48 -31.73 4.51 -0.13
N GLU A 49 -32.31 4.07 1.00
CA GLU A 49 -32.88 4.95 2.03
C GLU A 49 -31.82 5.57 2.95
N THR A 50 -30.54 5.33 2.69
CA THR A 50 -29.45 5.87 3.50
C THR A 50 -29.41 7.40 3.41
N PRO A 51 -29.53 8.16 4.51
CA PRO A 51 -29.46 9.61 4.48
C PRO A 51 -28.04 10.10 4.16
N LEU A 52 -27.92 11.13 3.33
CA LEU A 52 -26.63 11.70 2.90
C LEU A 52 -26.18 12.85 3.84
N ASN A 53 -26.18 12.62 5.12
CA ASN A 53 -25.72 13.55 6.15
C ASN A 53 -24.21 13.42 6.41
N TYR A 54 -23.64 14.33 7.20
CA TYR A 54 -22.27 14.18 7.69
C TYR A 54 -22.19 13.00 8.68
N PRO A 55 -21.23 12.10 8.53
CA PRO A 55 -20.92 11.11 9.56
C PRO A 55 -20.14 11.75 10.71
N GLU A 56 -19.88 10.98 11.76
CA GLU A 56 -18.96 11.40 12.82
C GLU A 56 -17.57 11.73 12.22
N VAL A 57 -16.97 12.83 12.66
CA VAL A 57 -15.70 13.33 12.09
C VAL A 57 -14.59 12.27 12.15
N ASN A 58 -14.44 11.57 13.27
CA ASN A 58 -13.43 10.51 13.42
C ASN A 58 -13.82 9.18 12.76
N GLY A 59 -14.95 9.11 12.10
CA GLY A 59 -15.60 7.90 11.61
C GLY A 59 -16.65 7.38 12.59
N GLU A 60 -17.66 6.70 12.05
CA GLU A 60 -18.76 6.15 12.86
C GLU A 60 -18.23 5.25 13.99
N ALA A 61 -18.79 5.39 15.20
CA ALA A 61 -18.35 4.62 16.37
C ALA A 61 -18.35 3.12 16.09
N SER A 62 -19.40 2.59 15.45
CA SER A 62 -19.52 1.18 15.09
C SER A 62 -18.44 0.70 14.08
N LEU A 63 -17.98 1.58 13.20
CA LEU A 63 -16.87 1.30 12.29
C LEU A 63 -15.53 1.28 13.04
N ARG A 64 -15.30 2.27 13.90
CA ARG A 64 -14.07 2.34 14.72
C ARG A 64 -13.95 1.17 15.69
N GLU A 65 -15.07 0.70 16.28
CA GLU A 65 -15.10 -0.51 17.13
C GLU A 65 -14.67 -1.76 16.35
N LYS A 66 -15.17 -1.95 15.11
CA LYS A 66 -14.76 -3.06 14.25
C LYS A 66 -13.28 -2.99 13.91
N ILE A 67 -12.77 -1.79 13.58
CA ILE A 67 -11.35 -1.59 13.29
C ILE A 67 -10.50 -1.88 14.53
N ALA A 68 -10.88 -1.36 15.70
CA ALA A 68 -10.17 -1.63 16.96
C ALA A 68 -10.07 -3.15 17.24
N GLY A 69 -11.11 -3.90 16.93
CA GLY A 69 -11.12 -5.37 17.09
C GLY A 69 -10.10 -6.13 16.23
N PHE A 70 -9.39 -5.49 15.32
CA PHE A 70 -8.28 -6.10 14.54
C PHE A 70 -6.93 -6.00 15.25
N TYR A 71 -6.83 -5.16 16.27
CA TYR A 71 -5.58 -4.83 16.97
C TYR A 71 -5.73 -5.13 18.45
N ASP A 72 -4.99 -6.10 18.94
CA ASP A 72 -5.10 -6.54 20.34
C ASP A 72 -4.82 -5.39 21.31
N GLY A 73 -5.77 -5.14 22.21
CA GLY A 73 -5.72 -4.07 23.19
C GLY A 73 -6.09 -2.66 22.65
N ALA A 74 -6.37 -2.50 21.36
CA ALA A 74 -6.86 -1.22 20.83
C ALA A 74 -8.31 -0.94 21.27
N LYS A 75 -8.61 0.34 21.46
CA LYS A 75 -9.93 0.87 21.82
C LYS A 75 -10.40 1.86 20.76
N LEU A 76 -11.65 2.27 20.86
CA LEU A 76 -12.27 3.25 19.97
C LEU A 76 -11.47 4.56 19.89
N GLU A 77 -10.88 5.01 21.00
CA GLU A 77 -10.07 6.22 21.13
C GLU A 77 -8.72 6.13 20.38
N ASN A 78 -8.32 4.91 20.05
CA ASN A 78 -7.09 4.68 19.27
C ASN A 78 -7.31 4.77 17.76
N ILE A 79 -8.54 4.99 17.27
CA ILE A 79 -8.89 4.91 15.84
C ILE A 79 -9.33 6.26 15.31
N LEU A 80 -8.74 6.66 14.17
CA LEU A 80 -9.21 7.74 13.31
C LEU A 80 -9.46 7.19 11.91
N VAL A 81 -10.69 7.30 11.42
CA VAL A 81 -11.04 6.99 10.02
C VAL A 81 -10.68 8.18 9.13
N THR A 82 -10.04 7.90 7.99
CA THR A 82 -9.54 8.91 7.06
C THR A 82 -10.03 8.66 5.63
N VAL A 83 -9.88 9.65 4.75
CA VAL A 83 -10.16 9.53 3.31
C VAL A 83 -9.02 8.75 2.63
N GLY A 84 -9.01 7.43 2.87
CA GLY A 84 -7.95 6.51 2.47
C GLY A 84 -6.68 6.68 3.32
N ALA A 85 -5.76 5.72 3.17
CA ALA A 85 -4.43 5.77 3.77
C ALA A 85 -3.61 6.99 3.31
N SER A 86 -3.97 7.58 2.17
CA SER A 86 -3.31 8.77 1.63
C SER A 86 -3.47 9.98 2.53
N GLU A 87 -4.69 10.26 3.01
CA GLU A 87 -4.91 11.32 4.00
C GLU A 87 -4.20 10.99 5.31
N ALA A 88 -4.29 9.73 5.79
CA ALA A 88 -3.62 9.29 6.99
C ALA A 88 -2.12 9.65 6.96
N ASN A 89 -1.42 9.25 5.90
CA ASN A 89 0.01 9.53 5.73
C ASN A 89 0.31 11.04 5.66
N TYR A 90 -0.56 11.82 5.00
CA TYR A 90 -0.39 13.27 4.88
C TYR A 90 -0.55 13.99 6.21
N ILE A 91 -1.63 13.71 6.96
CA ILE A 91 -1.85 14.34 8.27
C ILE A 91 -0.84 13.86 9.31
N LEU A 92 -0.37 12.61 9.24
CA LEU A 92 0.71 12.10 10.10
C LEU A 92 2.02 12.87 9.87
N ALA A 93 2.43 13.08 8.61
CA ALA A 93 3.61 13.88 8.31
C ALA A 93 3.50 15.29 8.91
N ASN A 94 2.34 15.95 8.73
CA ASN A 94 2.08 17.30 9.27
C ASN A 94 1.88 17.35 10.79
N THR A 95 1.65 16.21 11.44
CA THR A 95 1.51 16.12 12.92
C THR A 95 2.84 15.87 13.60
N LEU A 96 3.61 14.93 13.07
CA LEU A 96 4.81 14.42 13.74
C LEU A 96 6.08 15.19 13.36
N LEU A 97 6.07 15.92 12.23
CA LEU A 97 7.26 16.44 11.61
C LEU A 97 7.18 17.96 11.40
N LYS A 98 8.37 18.59 11.46
CA LYS A 98 8.60 19.98 11.11
C LYS A 98 9.91 20.11 10.36
N LYS A 99 10.13 21.26 9.72
CA LYS A 99 11.38 21.57 9.02
C LYS A 99 12.59 21.36 9.93
N GLY A 100 13.56 20.62 9.43
CA GLY A 100 14.82 20.28 10.13
C GLY A 100 14.79 18.99 10.93
N ASP A 101 13.63 18.34 11.09
CA ASP A 101 13.56 16.98 11.64
C ASP A 101 14.17 15.97 10.65
N GLU A 102 14.46 14.76 11.16
CA GLU A 102 14.93 13.63 10.35
C GLU A 102 13.97 12.44 10.46
N ILE A 103 13.83 11.68 9.38
CA ILE A 103 13.14 10.39 9.36
C ILE A 103 14.02 9.32 8.73
N ALA A 104 13.79 8.05 9.08
CA ALA A 104 14.40 6.89 8.42
C ALA A 104 13.30 6.07 7.72
N VAL A 105 13.50 5.74 6.43
CA VAL A 105 12.48 5.12 5.57
C VAL A 105 13.03 3.86 4.92
N MET A 106 12.27 2.76 5.01
CA MET A 106 12.56 1.52 4.32
C MET A 106 12.47 1.71 2.80
N GLN A 107 13.43 1.20 2.02
CA GLN A 107 13.47 1.25 0.57
C GLN A 107 13.65 -0.16 -0.05
N PRO A 108 13.10 -0.44 -1.25
CA PRO A 108 12.16 0.40 -2.00
C PRO A 108 10.80 0.48 -1.32
N THR A 109 10.09 1.61 -1.48
CA THR A 109 8.79 1.81 -0.84
C THR A 109 7.89 2.79 -1.59
N TYR A 110 6.61 2.75 -1.26
CA TYR A 110 5.63 3.77 -1.66
C TYR A 110 5.93 5.10 -0.94
N LYS A 111 6.20 6.15 -1.72
CA LYS A 111 6.84 7.38 -1.22
C LYS A 111 5.90 8.41 -0.60
N GLN A 112 4.62 8.09 -0.30
CA GLN A 112 3.67 9.12 0.12
C GLN A 112 4.07 9.81 1.44
N PHE A 113 4.38 9.05 2.48
CA PHE A 113 4.82 9.64 3.75
C PHE A 113 6.15 10.38 3.59
N SER A 114 7.14 9.74 2.96
CA SER A 114 8.47 10.33 2.78
C SER A 114 8.46 11.56 1.87
N GLY A 115 7.63 11.57 0.82
CA GLY A 115 7.44 12.73 -0.06
C GLY A 115 6.78 13.91 0.67
N ALA A 116 5.74 13.64 1.46
CA ALA A 116 5.13 14.66 2.32
C ALA A 116 6.15 15.24 3.31
N ALA A 117 6.99 14.40 3.94
CA ALA A 117 8.04 14.83 4.83
C ALA A 117 9.09 15.71 4.14
N LYS A 118 9.55 15.32 2.93
CA LYS A 118 10.47 16.14 2.13
C LYS A 118 9.88 17.52 1.83
N ASN A 119 8.60 17.59 1.46
CA ASN A 119 7.92 18.85 1.18
C ASN A 119 7.78 19.75 2.41
N LEU A 120 7.87 19.21 3.63
CA LEU A 120 7.97 19.95 4.88
C LEU A 120 9.41 20.39 5.20
N GLY A 121 10.40 19.99 4.40
CA GLY A 121 11.82 20.29 4.65
C GLY A 121 12.46 19.37 5.71
N VAL A 122 11.94 18.15 5.84
CA VAL A 122 12.47 17.09 6.67
C VAL A 122 13.56 16.33 5.93
N LYS A 123 14.64 15.97 6.60
CA LYS A 123 15.69 15.12 6.05
C LYS A 123 15.24 13.67 6.05
N VAL A 124 15.30 13.02 4.88
CA VAL A 124 14.94 11.61 4.72
C VAL A 124 16.21 10.77 4.59
N ASN A 125 16.51 10.00 5.62
CA ASN A 125 17.50 8.92 5.58
C ASN A 125 16.80 7.63 5.13
N SER A 126 17.53 6.68 4.56
CA SER A 126 16.95 5.41 4.09
C SER A 126 17.77 4.21 4.53
N PHE A 127 17.10 3.07 4.63
CA PHE A 127 17.67 1.75 4.80
C PHE A 127 16.98 0.78 3.84
N SER A 128 17.68 -0.26 3.37
CA SER A 128 17.21 -1.07 2.24
C SER A 128 16.65 -2.45 2.63
N LEU A 129 15.75 -2.90 1.76
CA LEU A 129 15.49 -4.31 1.51
C LEU A 129 16.41 -4.74 0.37
N GLU A 130 17.18 -5.81 0.54
CA GLU A 130 18.23 -6.24 -0.38
C GLU A 130 17.68 -7.13 -1.49
N ALA A 131 17.65 -6.65 -2.73
CA ALA A 131 17.16 -7.40 -3.89
C ALA A 131 17.90 -8.74 -4.08
N GLY A 132 19.23 -8.75 -3.91
CA GLY A 132 20.07 -9.95 -4.01
C GLY A 132 19.90 -10.97 -2.88
N ASN A 133 19.13 -10.63 -1.85
CA ASN A 133 18.89 -11.45 -0.66
C ASN A 133 17.38 -11.60 -0.37
N ASN A 134 16.60 -11.89 -1.40
CA ASN A 134 15.13 -12.08 -1.29
C ASN A 134 14.40 -10.94 -0.55
N TRP A 135 14.85 -9.72 -0.73
CA TRP A 135 14.32 -8.52 -0.07
C TRP A 135 14.44 -8.58 1.45
N ALA A 136 15.49 -9.21 1.99
CA ALA A 136 15.77 -9.18 3.41
C ALA A 136 16.14 -7.77 3.87
N LEU A 137 15.77 -7.44 5.12
CA LEU A 137 16.08 -6.15 5.73
C LEU A 137 17.59 -6.01 5.99
N ASN A 138 18.22 -4.96 5.46
CA ASN A 138 19.57 -4.60 5.82
C ASN A 138 19.60 -3.92 7.20
N ARG A 139 19.93 -4.73 8.23
CA ARG A 139 19.93 -4.28 9.63
C ARG A 139 21.02 -3.25 9.93
N GLN A 140 22.16 -3.33 9.22
CA GLN A 140 23.23 -2.36 9.43
C GLN A 140 22.84 -0.99 8.88
N GLU A 141 22.29 -0.94 7.67
CA GLU A 141 21.78 0.32 7.12
C GLU A 141 20.66 0.92 7.96
N LEU A 142 19.76 0.09 8.53
CA LEU A 142 18.73 0.56 9.45
C LEU A 142 19.36 1.23 10.68
N LEU A 143 20.39 0.64 11.27
CA LEU A 143 21.11 1.24 12.40
C LEU A 143 21.80 2.56 12.03
N ASP A 144 22.40 2.62 10.84
CA ASP A 144 23.14 3.78 10.35
C ASP A 144 22.20 4.94 9.94
N ALA A 145 20.99 4.62 9.49
CA ALA A 145 19.98 5.60 9.08
C ALA A 145 19.29 6.32 10.25
N VAL A 146 19.38 5.77 11.47
CA VAL A 146 18.67 6.28 12.65
C VAL A 146 19.64 6.91 13.64
N ASN A 147 19.30 8.12 14.11
CA ASN A 147 20.07 8.86 15.10
C ASN A 147 19.14 9.61 16.08
N LEU A 148 19.70 10.35 17.04
CA LEU A 148 18.92 11.08 18.06
C LEU A 148 17.98 12.17 17.51
N ASN A 149 18.16 12.60 16.25
CA ASN A 149 17.26 13.54 15.59
C ASN A 149 16.13 12.85 14.81
N THR A 150 16.19 11.53 14.65
CA THR A 150 15.18 10.76 13.92
C THR A 150 13.87 10.76 14.71
N LYS A 151 12.81 11.33 14.10
CA LYS A 151 11.47 11.41 14.71
C LYS A 151 10.61 10.21 14.37
N VAL A 152 10.74 9.69 13.15
CA VAL A 152 9.92 8.58 12.66
C VAL A 152 10.81 7.59 11.91
N ILE A 153 10.63 6.30 12.19
CA ILE A 153 11.05 5.19 11.33
C ILE A 153 9.80 4.72 10.59
N SER A 154 9.84 4.70 9.26
CA SER A 154 8.69 4.32 8.42
C SER A 154 8.95 3.03 7.67
N VAL A 155 8.03 2.07 7.79
CA VAL A 155 8.02 0.79 7.09
C VAL A 155 6.68 0.57 6.40
N VAL A 156 6.68 -0.20 5.31
CA VAL A 156 5.48 -0.70 4.63
C VAL A 156 5.51 -2.22 4.69
N ASN A 157 4.58 -2.84 5.40
CA ASN A 157 4.58 -4.28 5.66
C ASN A 157 3.16 -4.88 5.64
N PRO A 158 2.80 -5.68 4.63
CA PRO A 158 3.62 -6.13 3.48
C PRO A 158 4.05 -4.98 2.57
N ASN A 159 5.22 -5.13 1.95
CA ASN A 159 5.89 -4.06 1.22
C ASN A 159 5.32 -3.82 -0.20
N ASN A 160 5.18 -2.58 -0.57
CA ASN A 160 5.04 -2.09 -1.94
C ASN A 160 6.38 -1.44 -2.36
N PRO A 161 7.11 -1.96 -3.37
CA PRO A 161 6.61 -2.78 -4.49
C PRO A 161 6.89 -4.29 -4.39
N THR A 162 7.65 -4.78 -3.40
CA THR A 162 8.27 -6.10 -3.46
C THR A 162 7.37 -7.27 -3.04
N GLY A 163 6.27 -6.98 -2.34
CA GLY A 163 5.42 -8.00 -1.71
C GLY A 163 6.08 -8.74 -0.53
N LYS A 164 7.26 -8.28 -0.07
CA LYS A 164 7.95 -8.83 1.10
C LYS A 164 7.12 -8.62 2.36
N ILE A 165 7.07 -9.64 3.20
CA ILE A 165 6.62 -9.56 4.59
C ILE A 165 7.88 -9.64 5.47
N LEU A 166 8.03 -8.70 6.39
CA LEU A 166 9.14 -8.72 7.36
C LEU A 166 8.98 -9.91 8.31
N SER A 167 10.05 -10.66 8.52
CA SER A 167 10.07 -11.73 9.51
C SER A 167 9.95 -11.16 10.93
N LYS A 168 9.62 -12.00 11.89
CA LYS A 168 9.55 -11.61 13.30
C LYS A 168 10.87 -11.01 13.80
N GLU A 169 12.00 -11.55 13.35
CA GLU A 169 13.34 -11.06 13.68
C GLU A 169 13.62 -9.69 13.04
N GLU A 170 13.14 -9.47 11.81
CA GLU A 170 13.24 -8.18 11.12
C GLU A 170 12.35 -7.14 11.80
N MET A 171 11.12 -7.48 12.15
CA MET A 171 10.21 -6.61 12.91
C MET A 171 10.80 -6.23 14.27
N ASN A 172 11.34 -7.20 15.01
CA ASN A 172 11.98 -6.95 16.30
C ASN A 172 13.22 -6.03 16.17
N ALA A 173 13.99 -6.15 15.09
CA ALA A 173 15.11 -5.27 14.82
C ALA A 173 14.64 -3.80 14.62
N VAL A 174 13.57 -3.60 13.84
CA VAL A 174 12.98 -2.26 13.65
C VAL A 174 12.46 -1.69 14.96
N VAL A 175 11.71 -2.47 15.74
CA VAL A 175 11.17 -2.05 17.04
C VAL A 175 12.30 -1.71 18.02
N SER A 176 13.33 -2.54 18.12
CA SER A 176 14.46 -2.31 19.05
C SER A 176 15.20 -1.02 18.73
N ILE A 177 15.36 -0.68 17.45
CA ILE A 177 16.00 0.56 17.02
C ILE A 177 15.07 1.76 17.30
N ALA A 178 13.78 1.65 17.04
CA ALA A 178 12.81 2.69 17.39
C ALA A 178 12.82 3.00 18.90
N GLN A 179 12.82 1.97 19.73
CA GLN A 179 12.94 2.10 21.20
C GLN A 179 14.25 2.74 21.62
N LYS A 180 15.39 2.29 21.06
CA LYS A 180 16.73 2.80 21.39
C LYS A 180 16.86 4.30 21.16
N PHE A 181 16.24 4.83 20.11
CA PHE A 181 16.32 6.24 19.73
C PHE A 181 15.08 7.05 20.10
N ASP A 182 14.12 6.45 20.80
CA ASP A 182 12.85 7.06 21.21
C ASP A 182 12.03 7.60 20.02
N ALA A 183 12.16 6.98 18.85
CA ALA A 183 11.50 7.36 17.60
C ALA A 183 10.10 6.74 17.49
N TRP A 184 9.18 7.43 16.81
CA TRP A 184 7.91 6.83 16.38
C TRP A 184 8.17 5.76 15.32
N LEU A 185 7.44 4.66 15.39
CA LEU A 185 7.41 3.64 14.34
C LEU A 185 6.07 3.75 13.57
N LEU A 186 6.16 4.21 12.34
CA LEU A 186 5.03 4.24 11.40
C LEU A 186 5.07 3.00 10.53
N ALA A 187 4.05 2.14 10.66
CA ALA A 187 3.87 0.96 9.83
C ALA A 187 2.62 1.13 8.93
N ASP A 188 2.85 1.18 7.63
CA ASP A 188 1.78 1.10 6.63
C ASP A 188 1.48 -0.38 6.35
N GLU A 189 0.29 -0.83 6.76
CA GLU A 189 -0.15 -2.22 6.73
C GLU A 189 -1.30 -2.44 5.73
N VAL A 190 -1.47 -1.59 4.72
CA VAL A 190 -2.60 -1.65 3.78
C VAL A 190 -2.71 -2.96 3.00
N TYR A 191 -1.63 -3.74 2.89
CA TYR A 191 -1.63 -5.04 2.23
C TYR A 191 -1.85 -6.22 3.19
N SER A 192 -2.00 -6.00 4.50
CA SER A 192 -2.35 -7.04 5.46
C SER A 192 -3.72 -7.63 5.12
N GLY A 193 -3.78 -8.93 4.89
CA GLY A 193 -4.92 -9.66 4.35
C GLY A 193 -4.78 -10.06 2.87
N ALA A 194 -3.77 -9.54 2.17
CA ALA A 194 -3.46 -9.91 0.79
C ALA A 194 -2.26 -10.87 0.69
N GLU A 195 -2.02 -11.66 1.72
CA GLU A 195 -1.01 -12.72 1.72
C GLU A 195 -1.39 -13.85 0.77
N ARG A 196 -0.40 -14.50 0.17
CA ARG A 196 -0.62 -15.73 -0.60
C ARG A 196 -1.12 -16.86 0.30
N HIS A 197 -1.80 -17.86 -0.27
CA HIS A 197 -2.42 -18.95 0.51
C HIS A 197 -1.43 -19.75 1.35
N ASN A 198 -0.19 -19.91 0.89
CA ASN A 198 0.88 -20.62 1.58
C ASN A 198 1.67 -19.75 2.57
N VAL A 199 1.21 -18.53 2.82
CA VAL A 199 1.85 -17.58 3.73
C VAL A 199 0.90 -17.26 4.89
N ASP A 200 1.44 -17.23 6.11
CA ASP A 200 0.70 -16.85 7.30
C ASP A 200 0.24 -15.38 7.22
N ALA A 201 -0.80 -15.06 7.97
CA ALA A 201 -1.27 -13.67 8.09
C ALA A 201 -0.16 -12.78 8.64
N THR A 202 -0.01 -11.60 8.04
CA THR A 202 0.98 -10.61 8.45
C THR A 202 0.72 -10.16 9.89
N GLN A 203 1.72 -10.29 10.75
CA GLN A 203 1.66 -9.75 12.10
C GLN A 203 1.68 -8.23 12.05
N SER A 204 0.78 -7.56 12.79
CA SER A 204 0.82 -6.11 12.96
C SER A 204 1.95 -5.69 13.89
N PHE A 205 2.48 -4.48 13.68
CA PHE A 205 3.38 -3.82 14.63
C PHE A 205 2.66 -3.27 15.86
N PHE A 206 1.33 -3.14 15.82
CA PHE A 206 0.57 -2.62 16.95
C PHE A 206 0.81 -3.46 18.22
N GLY A 207 1.04 -2.79 19.34
CA GLY A 207 1.32 -3.44 20.61
C GLY A 207 2.77 -3.91 20.84
N LEU A 208 3.65 -3.87 19.82
CA LEU A 208 5.07 -4.24 19.97
C LEU A 208 5.90 -3.15 20.63
N TYR A 209 5.41 -1.89 20.56
CA TYR A 209 6.06 -0.72 21.15
C TYR A 209 5.02 0.37 21.38
N GLU A 210 5.20 1.19 22.41
CA GLU A 210 4.24 2.23 22.81
C GLU A 210 4.11 3.38 21.78
N LYS A 211 5.18 3.66 21.00
CA LYS A 211 5.18 4.69 19.95
C LYS A 211 4.99 4.07 18.56
N VAL A 212 4.10 3.11 18.43
CA VAL A 212 3.70 2.55 17.11
C VAL A 212 2.47 3.28 16.60
N ILE A 213 2.49 3.58 15.32
CA ILE A 213 1.36 4.12 14.54
C ILE A 213 1.15 3.21 13.35
N ILE A 214 -0.09 2.72 13.18
CA ILE A 214 -0.48 1.92 12.03
C ILE A 214 -1.30 2.78 11.07
N VAL A 215 -1.04 2.64 9.77
CA VAL A 215 -1.90 3.09 8.69
C VAL A 215 -2.43 1.87 7.96
N ASN A 216 -3.74 1.83 7.72
CA ASN A 216 -4.35 0.74 6.96
C ASN A 216 -5.61 1.26 6.25
N GLY A 217 -6.31 0.40 5.48
CA GLY A 217 -7.50 0.82 4.74
C GLY A 217 -8.11 -0.27 3.89
N LEU A 218 -9.20 0.08 3.20
CA LEU A 218 -9.98 -0.87 2.41
C LEU A 218 -9.52 -0.97 0.95
N SER A 219 -8.56 -0.16 0.51
CA SER A 219 -8.22 -0.03 -0.91
C SER A 219 -7.50 -1.25 -1.48
N LYS A 220 -6.69 -1.96 -0.69
CA LYS A 220 -5.75 -2.99 -1.18
C LYS A 220 -6.25 -4.40 -0.90
N ALA A 221 -6.13 -4.85 0.35
CA ALA A 221 -6.51 -6.21 0.73
C ALA A 221 -8.03 -6.48 0.63
N TYR A 222 -8.86 -5.47 0.64
CA TYR A 222 -10.32 -5.63 0.54
C TYR A 222 -10.89 -5.39 -0.86
N GLY A 223 -10.08 -4.88 -1.81
CA GLY A 223 -10.52 -4.57 -3.17
C GLY A 223 -11.60 -3.47 -3.26
N LEU A 224 -11.56 -2.50 -2.35
CA LEU A 224 -12.56 -1.41 -2.23
C LEU A 224 -11.93 -0.01 -2.33
N PRO A 225 -11.05 0.27 -3.33
CA PRO A 225 -10.35 1.56 -3.41
C PRO A 225 -11.28 2.74 -3.60
N GLY A 226 -12.42 2.56 -4.27
CA GLY A 226 -13.40 3.61 -4.55
C GLY A 226 -14.15 4.13 -3.32
N LEU A 227 -14.15 3.41 -2.19
CA LEU A 227 -14.77 3.87 -0.95
C LEU A 227 -14.00 5.01 -0.29
N ARG A 228 -12.71 5.17 -0.62
CA ARG A 228 -11.82 6.15 0.02
C ARG A 228 -11.86 6.06 1.55
N ILE A 229 -11.79 4.85 2.10
CA ILE A 229 -11.72 4.59 3.54
C ILE A 229 -10.37 4.00 3.92
N GLY A 230 -9.68 4.71 4.80
CA GLY A 230 -8.49 4.28 5.52
C GLY A 230 -8.63 4.61 7.00
N TRP A 231 -7.65 4.26 7.78
CA TRP A 231 -7.62 4.58 9.21
C TRP A 231 -6.20 4.65 9.75
N VAL A 232 -6.06 5.36 10.85
CA VAL A 232 -4.88 5.37 11.71
C VAL A 232 -5.22 4.64 13.00
N VAL A 233 -4.31 3.80 13.49
CA VAL A 233 -4.32 3.25 14.85
C VAL A 233 -3.11 3.77 15.59
N ALA A 234 -3.31 4.50 16.67
CA ALA A 234 -2.24 5.15 17.43
C ALA A 234 -2.66 5.37 18.90
N PRO A 235 -1.73 5.74 19.79
CA PRO A 235 -2.07 6.25 21.11
C PRO A 235 -3.07 7.42 21.04
N GLU A 236 -4.00 7.48 22.01
CA GLU A 236 -5.09 8.46 22.03
C GLU A 236 -4.62 9.91 21.88
N ASN A 237 -3.51 10.27 22.51
CA ASN A 237 -2.95 11.62 22.40
C ASN A 237 -2.53 11.96 20.94
N ILE A 238 -2.06 10.99 20.17
CA ILE A 238 -1.74 11.16 18.74
C ILE A 238 -3.02 11.26 17.92
N ILE A 239 -4.02 10.42 18.17
CA ILE A 239 -5.32 10.51 17.52
C ILE A 239 -5.93 11.89 17.70
N ASN A 240 -5.88 12.46 18.90
CA ASN A 240 -6.38 13.81 19.18
C ASN A 240 -5.61 14.90 18.42
N GLU A 241 -4.30 14.75 18.23
CA GLU A 241 -3.52 15.68 17.40
C GLU A 241 -3.79 15.52 15.89
N LEU A 242 -4.03 14.30 15.43
CA LEU A 242 -4.42 14.04 14.04
C LEU A 242 -5.81 14.58 13.74
N TRP A 243 -6.75 14.43 14.68
CA TRP A 243 -8.12 14.93 14.56
C TRP A 243 -8.14 16.42 14.23
N LYS A 244 -7.37 17.25 14.95
CA LYS A 244 -7.26 18.68 14.68
C LYS A 244 -6.86 19.02 13.24
N ARG A 245 -6.08 18.15 12.57
CA ARG A 245 -5.64 18.34 11.18
C ARG A 245 -6.65 17.77 10.18
N HIS A 246 -7.28 16.67 10.54
CA HIS A 246 -8.35 16.06 9.77
C HIS A 246 -9.51 17.04 9.53
N GLU A 247 -9.85 17.86 10.55
CA GLU A 247 -10.84 18.93 10.45
C GLU A 247 -10.50 19.98 9.39
N TYR A 248 -9.20 20.19 9.10
CA TYR A 248 -8.75 21.15 8.07
C TYR A 248 -8.48 20.52 6.69
N THR A 249 -8.51 19.20 6.58
CA THR A 249 -8.33 18.51 5.30
C THR A 249 -9.67 18.15 4.67
N THR A 250 -10.38 17.21 5.23
CA THR A 250 -11.59 16.63 4.66
C THR A 250 -12.82 16.76 5.57
N VAL A 251 -12.64 17.22 6.80
CA VAL A 251 -13.66 17.30 7.88
C VAL A 251 -14.10 15.90 8.33
N SER A 252 -14.55 15.07 7.41
CA SER A 252 -14.93 13.66 7.63
C SER A 252 -14.74 12.85 6.36
N SER A 253 -14.62 11.55 6.49
CA SER A 253 -14.72 10.65 5.34
C SER A 253 -16.15 10.56 4.82
N SER A 254 -16.35 10.05 3.59
CA SER A 254 -17.68 9.91 2.99
C SER A 254 -18.65 9.10 3.86
N MET A 255 -19.88 9.57 4.01
CA MET A 255 -20.94 8.85 4.74
C MET A 255 -21.24 7.49 4.08
N LEU A 256 -21.40 7.45 2.75
CA LEU A 256 -21.56 6.19 2.02
C LEU A 256 -20.33 5.27 2.18
N GLY A 257 -19.13 5.86 2.19
CA GLY A 257 -17.90 5.14 2.47
C GLY A 257 -17.91 4.50 3.86
N ASN A 258 -18.29 5.21 4.92
CA ASN A 258 -18.42 4.68 6.27
C ASN A 258 -19.44 3.54 6.34
N ARG A 259 -20.63 3.71 5.74
CA ARG A 259 -21.67 2.68 5.75
C ARG A 259 -21.22 1.41 5.03
N LEU A 260 -20.64 1.53 3.84
CA LEU A 260 -20.12 0.38 3.08
C LEU A 260 -18.92 -0.26 3.76
N ALA A 261 -18.05 0.52 4.41
CA ALA A 261 -16.97 0.01 5.23
C ALA A 261 -17.48 -0.80 6.42
N ASN A 262 -18.53 -0.31 7.08
CA ASN A 262 -19.21 -1.02 8.18
C ASN A 262 -19.74 -2.40 7.75
N LEU A 263 -20.25 -2.52 6.51
CA LEU A 263 -20.67 -3.80 5.92
C LEU A 263 -19.46 -4.67 5.59
N ALA A 264 -18.45 -4.12 4.90
CA ALA A 264 -17.26 -4.82 4.48
C ALA A 264 -16.46 -5.42 5.65
N LEU A 265 -16.48 -4.74 6.81
CA LEU A 265 -15.76 -5.19 8.02
C LEU A 265 -16.59 -6.07 8.97
N ARG A 266 -17.80 -6.49 8.59
CA ARG A 266 -18.47 -7.59 9.27
C ARG A 266 -17.61 -8.86 9.16
N PRO A 267 -17.52 -9.69 10.21
CA PRO A 267 -16.61 -10.85 10.21
C PRO A 267 -16.81 -11.84 9.04
N ASP A 268 -18.05 -12.05 8.63
CA ASP A 268 -18.44 -12.90 7.51
C ASP A 268 -18.03 -12.31 6.15
N VAL A 269 -18.37 -11.03 5.91
CA VAL A 269 -18.07 -10.29 4.68
C VAL A 269 -16.55 -10.09 4.55
N LYS A 270 -15.89 -9.68 5.63
CA LYS A 270 -14.43 -9.55 5.69
C LYS A 270 -13.73 -10.83 5.24
N ARG A 271 -14.13 -11.99 5.78
CA ARG A 271 -13.55 -13.28 5.40
C ARG A 271 -13.72 -13.58 3.92
N ALA A 272 -14.91 -13.30 3.36
CA ALA A 272 -15.18 -13.52 1.94
C ALA A 272 -14.32 -12.60 1.05
N LEU A 273 -14.19 -11.31 1.39
CA LEU A 273 -13.37 -10.35 0.66
C LEU A 273 -11.88 -10.74 0.69
N ILE A 274 -11.37 -11.11 1.85
CA ILE A 274 -9.96 -11.54 2.00
C ILE A 274 -9.71 -12.85 1.26
N ALA A 275 -10.61 -13.83 1.30
CA ALA A 275 -10.48 -15.08 0.55
C ALA A 275 -10.40 -14.78 -0.96
N ARG A 276 -11.34 -13.98 -1.49
CA ARG A 276 -11.32 -13.52 -2.89
C ARG A 276 -9.99 -12.84 -3.26
N THR A 277 -9.49 -11.98 -2.40
CA THR A 277 -8.22 -11.27 -2.62
C THR A 277 -7.06 -12.26 -2.71
N ARG A 278 -6.97 -13.21 -1.78
CA ARG A 278 -5.90 -14.22 -1.78
C ARG A 278 -5.95 -15.12 -3.02
N ASP A 279 -7.14 -15.51 -3.46
CA ASP A 279 -7.34 -16.26 -4.72
C ASP A 279 -6.82 -15.48 -5.93
N LEU A 280 -7.12 -14.19 -6.03
CA LEU A 280 -6.64 -13.33 -7.12
C LEU A 280 -5.12 -13.12 -7.06
N VAL A 281 -4.56 -12.95 -5.87
CA VAL A 281 -3.11 -12.75 -5.67
C VAL A 281 -2.33 -14.01 -6.10
N ASP A 282 -2.78 -15.19 -5.69
CA ASP A 282 -2.13 -16.45 -6.05
C ASP A 282 -2.25 -16.77 -7.53
N SER A 283 -3.49 -16.81 -8.05
CA SER A 283 -3.74 -17.16 -9.45
C SER A 283 -3.11 -16.15 -10.43
N GLY A 284 -3.16 -14.87 -10.08
CA GLY A 284 -2.57 -13.81 -10.89
C GLY A 284 -1.04 -13.92 -10.95
N PHE A 285 -0.39 -14.19 -9.83
CA PHE A 285 1.07 -14.36 -9.82
C PHE A 285 1.51 -15.61 -10.59
N GLU A 286 0.78 -16.73 -10.50
CA GLU A 286 1.08 -17.95 -11.26
C GLU A 286 1.02 -17.70 -12.78
N ILE A 287 0.00 -16.94 -13.23
CA ILE A 287 -0.09 -16.52 -14.63
C ILE A 287 1.10 -15.65 -15.00
N LEU A 288 1.38 -14.57 -14.23
CA LEU A 288 2.50 -13.67 -14.48
C LEU A 288 3.82 -14.45 -14.58
N GLN A 289 4.11 -15.33 -13.61
CA GLN A 289 5.33 -16.12 -13.58
C GLN A 289 5.47 -17.00 -14.84
N THR A 290 4.38 -17.60 -15.30
CA THR A 290 4.36 -18.39 -16.53
C THR A 290 4.81 -17.56 -17.72
N TYR A 291 4.24 -16.38 -17.92
CA TYR A 291 4.58 -15.48 -19.03
C TYR A 291 6.01 -14.91 -18.93
N LEU A 292 6.48 -14.57 -17.74
CA LEU A 292 7.87 -14.11 -17.54
C LEU A 292 8.88 -15.20 -17.92
N ASN A 293 8.56 -16.46 -17.65
CA ASN A 293 9.41 -17.60 -18.00
C ASN A 293 9.45 -17.94 -19.51
N GLU A 294 8.53 -17.42 -20.32
CA GLU A 294 8.53 -17.58 -21.78
C GLU A 294 9.65 -16.81 -22.49
N ILE A 295 10.29 -15.86 -21.79
CA ILE A 295 11.43 -15.09 -22.29
C ILE A 295 12.64 -15.31 -21.38
N PRO A 296 13.32 -16.44 -21.50
CA PRO A 296 14.43 -16.81 -20.62
C PRO A 296 15.55 -15.76 -20.62
N GLY A 297 16.08 -15.42 -19.45
CA GLY A 297 17.21 -14.51 -19.29
C GLY A 297 16.86 -13.00 -19.35
N ILE A 298 15.62 -12.65 -19.66
CA ILE A 298 15.17 -11.26 -19.64
C ILE A 298 14.63 -10.86 -18.27
N PHE A 299 13.70 -11.62 -17.71
CA PHE A 299 13.07 -11.29 -16.44
C PHE A 299 13.53 -12.18 -15.29
N SER A 300 13.62 -11.58 -14.10
CA SER A 300 13.79 -12.31 -12.85
C SER A 300 12.90 -11.68 -11.77
N VAL A 301 12.22 -12.50 -10.99
CA VAL A 301 11.32 -12.05 -9.92
C VAL A 301 11.52 -12.87 -8.66
N VAL A 302 11.67 -12.21 -7.53
CA VAL A 302 11.50 -12.84 -6.22
C VAL A 302 10.00 -12.99 -5.98
N PRO A 303 9.46 -14.20 -5.79
CA PRO A 303 8.03 -14.38 -5.58
C PRO A 303 7.52 -13.53 -4.42
N PRO A 304 6.50 -12.68 -4.63
CA PRO A 304 5.94 -11.88 -3.55
C PRO A 304 5.27 -12.80 -2.51
N MET A 305 5.38 -12.44 -1.24
CA MET A 305 4.68 -13.13 -0.15
C MET A 305 3.25 -12.63 0.00
N ALA A 306 3.00 -11.39 -0.40
CA ALA A 306 1.69 -10.72 -0.33
C ALA A 306 1.55 -9.66 -1.43
N SER A 307 0.36 -9.09 -1.53
CA SER A 307 -0.04 -8.02 -2.45
C SER A 307 -0.32 -8.48 -3.88
N ALA A 308 -0.98 -7.62 -4.66
CA ALA A 308 -1.20 -7.80 -6.10
C ALA A 308 0.06 -7.58 -6.95
N LEU A 309 1.18 -7.21 -6.31
CA LEU A 309 2.35 -6.63 -6.97
C LEU A 309 3.51 -7.61 -7.05
N SER A 310 4.24 -7.51 -8.14
CA SER A 310 5.54 -8.15 -8.34
C SER A 310 6.55 -7.10 -8.75
N PHE A 311 7.72 -7.08 -8.10
CA PHE A 311 8.82 -6.19 -8.45
C PHE A 311 9.88 -6.98 -9.20
N THR A 312 9.74 -6.96 -10.53
CA THR A 312 10.44 -7.81 -11.48
C THR A 312 11.65 -7.08 -12.03
N SER A 313 12.84 -7.62 -11.89
CA SER A 313 14.02 -7.11 -12.58
C SER A 313 14.04 -7.57 -14.04
N TYR A 314 14.69 -6.81 -14.90
CA TYR A 314 14.87 -7.14 -16.29
C TYR A 314 16.32 -6.89 -16.76
N ASN A 315 16.76 -7.66 -17.75
CA ASN A 315 18.11 -7.60 -18.33
C ASN A 315 18.00 -7.10 -19.79
N MET A 316 17.75 -5.79 -19.96
CA MET A 316 17.74 -5.10 -21.25
C MET A 316 18.47 -3.76 -21.12
N PRO A 317 19.18 -3.28 -22.17
CA PRO A 317 19.95 -2.03 -22.11
C PRO A 317 19.05 -0.79 -22.31
N ILE A 318 17.98 -0.68 -21.52
CA ILE A 318 17.03 0.41 -21.54
C ILE A 318 16.63 0.77 -20.11
N ASN A 319 16.54 2.07 -19.80
CA ASN A 319 16.10 2.54 -18.49
C ASN A 319 14.60 2.22 -18.26
N SER A 320 14.20 1.96 -17.01
CA SER A 320 12.86 1.53 -16.65
C SER A 320 11.77 2.55 -17.01
N THR A 321 12.03 3.84 -16.86
CA THR A 321 11.10 4.91 -17.24
C THR A 321 10.93 4.96 -18.75
N GLU A 322 12.03 4.87 -19.51
CA GLU A 322 12.00 4.85 -20.97
C GLU A 322 11.24 3.62 -21.50
N LEU A 323 11.50 2.44 -20.92
CA LEU A 323 10.80 1.19 -21.25
C LEU A 323 9.29 1.31 -21.04
N VAL A 324 8.86 1.79 -19.88
CA VAL A 324 7.44 1.98 -19.56
C VAL A 324 6.77 2.95 -20.52
N HIS A 325 7.41 4.07 -20.83
CA HIS A 325 6.86 5.03 -21.79
C HIS A 325 6.76 4.45 -23.21
N LYS A 326 7.72 3.61 -23.62
CA LYS A 326 7.68 2.93 -24.91
C LYS A 326 6.54 1.92 -24.97
N LEU A 327 6.43 1.02 -23.98
CA LEU A 327 5.35 0.03 -23.88
C LEU A 327 3.97 0.69 -23.89
N ARG A 328 3.82 1.80 -23.18
CA ARG A 328 2.58 2.56 -23.16
C ARG A 328 2.20 3.11 -24.54
N ARG A 329 3.14 3.79 -25.21
CA ARG A 329 2.88 4.44 -26.52
C ARG A 329 2.65 3.43 -27.63
N GLU A 330 3.42 2.35 -27.67
CA GLU A 330 3.46 1.44 -28.81
C GLU A 330 2.52 0.25 -28.65
N LYS A 331 2.25 -0.17 -27.41
CA LYS A 331 1.48 -1.36 -27.10
C LYS A 331 0.26 -1.12 -26.21
N GLY A 332 0.06 0.10 -25.71
CA GLY A 332 -1.05 0.44 -24.80
C GLY A 332 -0.96 -0.23 -23.44
N ILE A 333 0.26 -0.54 -22.97
CA ILE A 333 0.52 -1.22 -21.68
C ILE A 333 1.13 -0.23 -20.71
N LEU A 334 0.52 -0.07 -19.53
CA LEU A 334 1.07 0.73 -18.42
C LEU A 334 1.60 -0.18 -17.31
N LEU A 335 2.86 0.03 -16.96
CA LEU A 335 3.56 -0.54 -15.82
C LEU A 335 4.10 0.60 -14.96
N VAL A 336 4.65 0.30 -13.76
CA VAL A 336 5.38 1.31 -12.99
C VAL A 336 6.87 1.04 -13.09
N PRO A 337 7.67 2.05 -13.52
CA PRO A 337 9.10 1.90 -13.62
C PRO A 337 9.77 1.82 -12.23
N GLY A 338 10.86 1.07 -12.15
CA GLY A 338 11.64 0.95 -10.93
C GLY A 338 12.22 2.27 -10.44
N ASP A 339 12.44 3.24 -11.33
CA ASP A 339 12.88 4.59 -10.99
C ASP A 339 11.95 5.29 -9.98
N CYS A 340 10.63 5.07 -10.06
CA CYS A 340 9.68 5.57 -9.07
C CYS A 340 10.01 5.13 -7.64
N PHE A 341 10.75 4.01 -7.51
CA PHE A 341 11.20 3.45 -6.23
C PHE A 341 12.71 3.64 -6.00
N GLY A 342 13.42 4.30 -6.92
CA GLY A 342 14.87 4.51 -6.87
C GLY A 342 15.69 3.30 -7.30
N LEU A 343 15.11 2.36 -8.05
CA LEU A 343 15.74 1.13 -8.52
C LEU A 343 15.46 0.93 -10.01
N ASP A 344 16.32 1.50 -10.88
CA ASP A 344 16.29 1.19 -12.32
C ASP A 344 16.48 -0.30 -12.58
N GLY A 345 16.19 -0.76 -13.80
CA GLY A 345 16.24 -2.18 -14.17
C GLY A 345 15.14 -3.04 -13.54
N HIS A 346 14.12 -2.42 -12.95
CA HIS A 346 12.96 -3.11 -12.37
C HIS A 346 11.65 -2.54 -12.91
N LEU A 347 10.62 -3.37 -12.88
CA LEU A 347 9.23 -3.00 -13.19
C LEU A 347 8.32 -3.48 -12.07
N ARG A 348 7.42 -2.63 -11.59
CA ARG A 348 6.32 -3.08 -10.74
C ARG A 348 5.15 -3.47 -11.63
N ILE A 349 4.72 -4.72 -11.51
CA ILE A 349 3.66 -5.32 -12.31
C ILE A 349 2.54 -5.79 -11.36
N SER A 350 1.31 -5.33 -11.61
CA SER A 350 0.10 -5.83 -10.94
C SER A 350 -0.41 -7.08 -11.67
N SER A 351 -0.73 -8.13 -10.91
CA SER A 351 -1.20 -9.39 -11.47
C SER A 351 -2.54 -9.88 -10.91
N ALA A 352 -3.07 -9.30 -9.85
CA ALA A 352 -4.36 -9.68 -9.28
C ALA A 352 -5.55 -9.10 -10.05
N LEU A 353 -5.65 -9.44 -11.31
CA LEU A 353 -6.58 -8.95 -12.33
C LEU A 353 -7.43 -10.09 -12.92
N PRO A 354 -8.51 -9.79 -13.66
CA PRO A 354 -9.26 -10.81 -14.37
C PRO A 354 -8.37 -11.62 -15.32
N ARG A 355 -8.52 -12.96 -15.30
CA ARG A 355 -7.61 -13.90 -15.96
C ARG A 355 -7.38 -13.58 -17.45
N GLU A 356 -8.43 -13.41 -18.23
CA GLU A 356 -8.34 -13.14 -19.68
C GLU A 356 -7.60 -11.82 -19.95
N TYR A 357 -8.00 -10.75 -19.23
CA TYR A 357 -7.35 -9.45 -19.35
C TYR A 357 -5.84 -9.51 -19.03
N LEU A 358 -5.48 -10.26 -17.97
CA LEU A 358 -4.08 -10.44 -17.57
C LEU A 358 -3.31 -11.21 -18.65
N GLN A 359 -3.85 -12.31 -19.16
CA GLN A 359 -3.21 -13.15 -20.20
C GLN A 359 -3.01 -12.39 -21.50
N ASP A 360 -4.01 -11.67 -21.97
CA ASP A 360 -3.95 -10.88 -23.22
C ASP A 360 -2.88 -9.79 -23.12
N GLY A 361 -2.87 -9.04 -22.02
CA GLY A 361 -1.90 -7.99 -21.84
C GLY A 361 -0.47 -8.50 -21.63
N LEU A 362 -0.27 -9.64 -20.94
CA LEU A 362 1.05 -10.26 -20.77
C LEU A 362 1.57 -10.85 -22.09
N SER A 363 0.70 -11.44 -22.93
CA SER A 363 1.06 -11.86 -24.28
C SER A 363 1.63 -10.70 -25.09
N LYS A 364 0.93 -9.57 -25.06
CA LYS A 364 1.32 -8.33 -25.75
C LYS A 364 2.63 -7.73 -25.17
N LEU A 365 2.81 -7.83 -23.87
CA LEU A 365 4.07 -7.45 -23.21
C LEU A 365 5.23 -8.31 -23.70
N ASN A 366 5.05 -9.63 -23.76
CA ASN A 366 6.07 -10.55 -24.23
C ASN A 366 6.47 -10.32 -25.68
N GLU A 367 5.50 -10.01 -26.56
CA GLU A 367 5.77 -9.62 -27.96
C GLU A 367 6.65 -8.35 -28.01
N ALA A 368 6.26 -7.30 -27.27
CA ALA A 368 7.01 -6.05 -27.21
C ALA A 368 8.45 -6.25 -26.71
N VAL A 369 8.62 -7.08 -25.68
CA VAL A 369 9.95 -7.34 -25.11
C VAL A 369 10.84 -8.13 -26.07
N ARG A 370 10.27 -9.10 -26.83
CA ARG A 370 11.04 -9.80 -27.88
C ARG A 370 11.50 -8.85 -28.98
N GLU A 371 10.64 -7.90 -29.41
CA GLU A 371 11.00 -6.88 -30.40
C GLU A 371 12.13 -5.95 -29.91
N LEU A 372 12.23 -5.73 -28.60
CA LEU A 372 13.24 -4.86 -27.97
C LEU A 372 14.58 -5.59 -27.70
N ALA A 373 14.54 -6.90 -27.55
CA ALA A 373 15.72 -7.71 -27.23
C ALA A 373 16.51 -8.13 -28.49
N HIS A 374 15.96 -7.86 -29.67
CA HIS A 374 16.59 -8.06 -31.00
C HIS A 374 17.02 -6.74 -31.62
#